data_f7c46f499a5da3403c248611851e1cc3
#
_entry.id   f7c46f499a5da3403c248611851e1cc3
#
_cell.length_a   1.000
_cell.length_b   1.000
_cell.length_c   1.000
_cell.angle_alpha   90.00
_cell.angle_beta   90.00
_cell.angle_gamma   90.00
#
_symmetry.space_group_name_H-M   'P 1'
#
loop_
_entity.id
_entity.type
_entity.pdbx_description
1 polymer ?
#
loop_
_entity_poly.entity_id
_entity_poly.type
_entity_poly.pdbx_seq_one_letter_code
_entity_poly.pdbx_strand_id
1 'polypeptide(L)'
;MSHTFKDLVARHGYAFVREHCPGTDTIAVANSIGQSVEPWKGGAVQDLVPRSSSTPNTYSGIYGLSHFPFHTDLAHWRFPPRYLLLRCVNGYADIPTLLLDGEAIIEAVTLDILTRAIFKPRRPRQGRVQLMRLYESGSDGYCFRWDEVFLQPSSRIGDIASQRIHEQFKKCNPLSIALERSGDTLLIDNWRMLHARSPIPAGREDRKIQRVYLENLH
;
A
#
# COMPACT_ATOMS: atom_id res chain seq x y z
N MET A 1 -28.93 0.66 -4.01
CA MET A 1 -28.28 1.73 -3.21
C MET A 1 -26.85 1.82 -3.71
N SER A 2 -26.42 3.01 -4.13
CA SER A 2 -25.00 3.21 -4.50
C SER A 2 -24.17 3.16 -3.23
N HIS A 3 -23.30 2.17 -3.09
CA HIS A 3 -22.35 2.13 -1.99
C HIS A 3 -21.28 3.21 -2.21
N THR A 4 -20.99 3.99 -1.18
CA THR A 4 -19.91 4.97 -1.22
C THR A 4 -18.54 4.28 -1.15
N PHE A 5 -17.47 4.97 -1.53
CA PHE A 5 -16.10 4.46 -1.33
C PHE A 5 -15.86 4.09 0.14
N LYS A 6 -16.36 4.90 1.06
CA LYS A 6 -16.25 4.69 2.51
C LYS A 6 -16.90 3.38 2.96
N ASP A 7 -18.13 3.09 2.49
CA ASP A 7 -18.84 1.85 2.85
C ASP A 7 -18.12 0.61 2.34
N LEU A 8 -17.62 0.66 1.10
CA LEU A 8 -16.91 -0.45 0.49
C LEU A 8 -15.58 -0.72 1.20
N VAL A 9 -14.80 0.33 1.48
CA VAL A 9 -13.52 0.22 2.20
C VAL A 9 -13.73 -0.26 3.63
N ALA A 10 -14.74 0.24 4.34
CA ALA A 10 -15.06 -0.22 5.70
C ALA A 10 -15.38 -1.72 5.72
N ARG A 11 -16.08 -2.23 4.70
CA ARG A 11 -16.48 -3.64 4.62
C ARG A 11 -15.36 -4.54 4.14
N HIS A 12 -14.64 -4.15 3.07
CA HIS A 12 -13.74 -5.03 2.34
C HIS A 12 -12.26 -4.67 2.47
N GLY A 13 -11.93 -3.54 3.13
CA GLY A 13 -10.58 -2.99 3.17
C GLY A 13 -10.18 -2.25 1.90
N TYR A 14 -10.98 -2.33 0.83
CA TYR A 14 -10.75 -1.63 -0.44
C TYR A 14 -12.05 -1.30 -1.16
N ALA A 15 -11.98 -0.38 -2.12
CA ALA A 15 -13.05 -0.10 -3.07
C ALA A 15 -12.45 0.05 -4.47
N PHE A 16 -12.99 -0.64 -5.46
CA PHE A 16 -12.61 -0.50 -6.85
C PHE A 16 -13.80 -0.04 -7.70
N VAL A 17 -13.63 1.07 -8.42
CA VAL A 17 -14.65 1.63 -9.31
C VAL A 17 -14.03 1.85 -10.68
N ARG A 18 -14.59 1.19 -11.68
CA ARG A 18 -14.16 1.33 -13.06
C ARG A 18 -14.53 2.71 -13.60
N GLU A 19 -13.61 3.31 -14.36
CA GLU A 19 -13.83 4.56 -15.10
C GLU A 19 -14.54 5.65 -14.24
N HIS A 20 -14.14 5.77 -12.97
CA HIS A 20 -14.72 6.76 -12.06
C HIS A 20 -14.30 8.17 -12.47
N CYS A 21 -15.27 9.01 -12.90
CA CYS A 21 -15.05 10.38 -13.36
C CYS A 21 -13.86 10.47 -14.35
N PRO A 22 -13.88 9.78 -15.51
CA PRO A 22 -12.78 9.81 -16.47
C PRO A 22 -12.56 11.25 -16.96
N GLY A 23 -11.27 11.62 -17.15
CA GLY A 23 -10.90 12.99 -17.56
C GLY A 23 -10.86 14.03 -16.43
N THR A 24 -11.37 13.71 -15.25
CA THR A 24 -11.24 14.59 -14.07
C THR A 24 -9.85 14.44 -13.46
N ASP A 25 -9.28 15.56 -12.99
CA ASP A 25 -7.99 15.56 -12.31
C ASP A 25 -8.00 14.67 -11.06
N THR A 26 -6.94 13.89 -10.87
CA THR A 26 -6.82 12.94 -9.79
C THR A 26 -6.92 13.57 -8.40
N ILE A 27 -6.38 14.78 -8.21
CA ILE A 27 -6.50 15.45 -6.91
C ILE A 27 -7.94 15.90 -6.63
N ALA A 28 -8.69 16.32 -7.65
CA ALA A 28 -10.09 16.67 -7.51
C ALA A 28 -10.93 15.44 -7.14
N VAL A 29 -10.68 14.29 -7.78
CA VAL A 29 -11.30 13.01 -7.43
C VAL A 29 -10.94 12.59 -6.00
N ALA A 30 -9.67 12.67 -5.63
CA ALA A 30 -9.21 12.31 -4.29
C ALA A 30 -9.90 13.17 -3.21
N ASN A 31 -9.98 14.49 -3.42
CA ASN A 31 -10.62 15.42 -2.49
C ASN A 31 -12.16 15.26 -2.41
N SER A 32 -12.80 14.70 -3.43
CA SER A 32 -14.22 14.35 -3.36
C SER A 32 -14.49 13.08 -2.54
N ILE A 33 -13.47 12.24 -2.32
CA ILE A 33 -13.55 10.99 -1.58
C ILE A 33 -13.11 11.16 -0.12
N GLY A 34 -12.09 12.00 0.12
CA GLY A 34 -11.54 12.20 1.45
C GLY A 34 -10.55 13.36 1.50
N GLN A 35 -9.89 13.51 2.64
CA GLN A 35 -8.89 14.56 2.86
C GLN A 35 -7.51 14.09 2.38
N SER A 36 -7.02 14.68 1.29
CA SER A 36 -5.69 14.37 0.77
C SER A 36 -4.58 14.92 1.66
N VAL A 37 -3.47 14.19 1.73
CA VAL A 37 -2.26 14.59 2.44
C VAL A 37 -1.07 14.64 1.47
N GLU A 38 -0.10 15.51 1.77
CA GLU A 38 1.13 15.66 1.02
C GLU A 38 2.31 15.13 1.85
N PRO A 39 2.70 13.84 1.68
CA PRO A 39 3.76 13.22 2.48
C PRO A 39 5.15 13.81 2.22
N TRP A 40 5.38 14.36 1.03
CA TRP A 40 6.64 14.95 0.58
C TRP A 40 6.41 16.29 -0.11
N LYS A 41 7.44 17.09 -0.18
CA LYS A 41 7.45 18.31 -1.03
C LYS A 41 7.29 17.89 -2.50
N GLY A 42 6.36 18.48 -3.22
CA GLY A 42 6.15 18.22 -4.65
C GLY A 42 4.72 17.84 -5.04
N GLY A 43 3.77 17.99 -4.10
CA GLY A 43 2.35 17.80 -4.34
C GLY A 43 1.81 16.46 -3.84
N ALA A 44 0.49 16.42 -3.66
CA ALA A 44 -0.20 15.23 -3.17
C ALA A 44 -0.29 14.10 -4.20
N VAL A 45 -0.26 14.43 -5.51
CA VAL A 45 -0.35 13.45 -6.60
C VAL A 45 1.06 12.98 -7.00
N GLN A 46 1.24 11.67 -7.02
CA GLN A 46 2.51 11.05 -7.41
C GLN A 46 2.31 10.12 -8.60
N ASP A 47 3.08 10.33 -9.66
CA ASP A 47 3.09 9.46 -10.82
C ASP A 47 3.90 8.18 -10.55
N LEU A 48 3.23 7.05 -10.65
CA LEU A 48 3.83 5.71 -10.61
C LEU A 48 4.02 5.23 -12.04
N VAL A 49 5.24 5.37 -12.53
CA VAL A 49 5.64 4.95 -13.89
C VAL A 49 6.70 3.87 -13.81
N PRO A 50 6.74 2.94 -14.78
CA PRO A 50 7.80 1.96 -14.90
C PRO A 50 9.17 2.63 -15.00
N ARG A 51 10.17 2.08 -14.32
CA ARG A 51 11.55 2.57 -14.40
C ARG A 51 12.49 1.38 -14.46
N SER A 52 13.25 1.28 -15.52
CA SER A 52 14.29 0.25 -15.70
C SER A 52 15.51 0.52 -14.82
N SER A 53 15.75 1.80 -14.47
CA SER A 53 16.82 2.22 -13.56
C SER A 53 16.31 3.34 -12.64
N SER A 54 16.75 3.36 -11.40
CA SER A 54 16.36 4.35 -10.40
C SER A 54 17.43 4.45 -9.32
N THR A 55 17.25 5.41 -8.41
CA THR A 55 18.15 5.59 -7.26
C THR A 55 18.28 4.29 -6.47
N PRO A 56 19.50 3.77 -6.25
CA PRO A 56 19.72 2.57 -5.44
C PRO A 56 19.06 2.70 -4.07
N ASN A 57 18.59 1.59 -3.53
CA ASN A 57 17.89 1.53 -2.25
C ASN A 57 16.54 2.27 -2.17
N THR A 58 15.92 2.59 -3.29
CA THR A 58 14.50 2.91 -3.40
C THR A 58 13.74 1.68 -3.92
N TYR A 59 12.43 1.65 -3.77
CA TYR A 59 11.63 0.57 -4.35
C TYR A 59 11.88 0.37 -5.84
N SER A 60 11.85 1.47 -6.61
CA SER A 60 12.13 1.40 -8.05
C SER A 60 13.55 0.95 -8.37
N GLY A 61 14.53 1.27 -7.51
CA GLY A 61 15.91 0.83 -7.69
C GLY A 61 16.15 -0.63 -7.33
N ILE A 62 15.32 -1.20 -6.44
CA ILE A 62 15.43 -2.60 -6.00
C ILE A 62 14.64 -3.52 -6.93
N TYR A 63 13.38 -3.17 -7.23
CA TYR A 63 12.46 -4.03 -7.94
C TYR A 63 12.30 -3.67 -9.42
N GLY A 64 12.53 -2.41 -9.81
CA GLY A 64 12.44 -1.98 -11.19
C GLY A 64 11.13 -2.41 -11.85
N LEU A 65 11.26 -3.19 -12.93
CA LEU A 65 10.13 -3.78 -13.65
C LEU A 65 9.69 -5.15 -13.10
N SER A 66 10.44 -5.73 -12.16
CA SER A 66 10.14 -7.03 -11.55
C SER A 66 8.91 -6.97 -10.64
N HIS A 67 8.51 -8.13 -10.12
CA HIS A 67 7.47 -8.22 -9.09
C HIS A 67 7.79 -7.31 -7.90
N PHE A 68 6.80 -6.52 -7.47
CA PHE A 68 6.91 -5.69 -6.28
C PHE A 68 6.14 -6.38 -5.14
N PRO A 69 6.82 -6.76 -4.04
CA PRO A 69 6.25 -7.64 -3.02
C PRO A 69 5.13 -6.97 -2.20
N PHE A 70 4.40 -7.79 -1.44
CA PHE A 70 3.36 -7.31 -0.53
C PHE A 70 3.91 -6.36 0.52
N HIS A 71 3.31 -5.20 0.63
CA HIS A 71 3.65 -4.16 1.61
C HIS A 71 2.44 -3.28 1.93
N THR A 72 2.54 -2.52 2.99
CA THR A 72 1.72 -1.34 3.24
C THR A 72 2.56 -0.10 2.96
N ASP A 73 1.98 0.91 2.35
CA ASP A 73 2.72 2.12 2.00
C ASP A 73 3.16 2.87 3.26
N LEU A 74 4.41 3.37 3.23
CA LEU A 74 5.00 4.15 4.33
C LEU A 74 5.01 3.42 5.69
N ALA A 75 5.06 2.09 5.67
CA ALA A 75 5.09 1.26 6.88
C ALA A 75 6.15 1.68 7.92
N HIS A 76 7.24 2.29 7.45
CA HIS A 76 8.34 2.79 8.28
C HIS A 76 8.07 4.18 8.90
N TRP A 77 6.89 4.77 8.67
CA TRP A 77 6.46 6.00 9.34
C TRP A 77 5.74 5.67 10.64
N ARG A 78 5.88 6.53 11.66
CA ARG A 78 5.15 6.36 12.92
C ARG A 78 3.64 6.33 12.70
N PHE A 79 3.17 7.27 11.89
CA PHE A 79 1.77 7.39 11.48
C PHE A 79 1.72 7.41 9.95
N PRO A 80 1.60 6.23 9.29
CA PRO A 80 1.41 6.19 7.85
C PRO A 80 0.00 6.69 7.51
N PRO A 81 -0.20 7.33 6.36
CA PRO A 81 -1.54 7.67 5.87
C PRO A 81 -2.44 6.42 5.84
N ARG A 82 -3.68 6.59 6.29
CA ARG A 82 -4.59 5.44 6.38
C ARG A 82 -5.06 4.95 5.02
N TYR A 83 -5.37 5.87 4.11
CA TYR A 83 -5.92 5.46 2.83
C TYR A 83 -4.97 5.78 1.68
N LEU A 84 -4.94 4.86 0.73
CA LEU A 84 -4.17 4.94 -0.49
C LEU A 84 -5.12 4.89 -1.68
N LEU A 85 -5.17 5.95 -2.47
CA LEU A 85 -5.90 6.01 -3.73
C LEU A 85 -4.92 5.78 -4.89
N LEU A 86 -5.21 4.80 -5.73
CA LEU A 86 -4.55 4.55 -7.00
C LEU A 86 -5.52 4.81 -8.14
N ARG A 87 -5.12 5.66 -9.08
CA ARG A 87 -5.95 6.03 -10.24
C ARG A 87 -5.21 5.80 -11.54
N CYS A 88 -5.87 5.13 -12.46
CA CYS A 88 -5.32 4.85 -13.78
C CYS A 88 -5.36 6.08 -14.67
N VAL A 89 -4.20 6.43 -15.25
CA VAL A 89 -4.08 7.36 -16.37
C VAL A 89 -3.89 6.57 -17.65
N ASN A 90 -2.93 5.65 -17.65
CA ASN A 90 -2.70 4.67 -18.71
C ASN A 90 -2.36 3.32 -18.06
N GLY A 91 -3.14 2.29 -18.34
CA GLY A 91 -3.05 1.01 -17.66
C GLY A 91 -3.11 -0.18 -18.59
N TYR A 92 -2.96 -1.37 -18.00
CA TYR A 92 -2.91 -2.62 -18.72
C TYR A 92 -3.52 -3.75 -17.88
N ALA A 93 -4.34 -4.59 -18.53
CA ALA A 93 -5.00 -5.71 -17.85
C ALA A 93 -4.03 -6.77 -17.34
N ASP A 94 -2.86 -6.90 -17.98
CA ASP A 94 -1.80 -7.87 -17.66
C ASP A 94 -0.85 -7.37 -16.53
N ILE A 95 -1.10 -6.19 -15.93
CA ILE A 95 -0.32 -5.66 -14.81
C ILE A 95 -1.25 -5.35 -13.62
N PRO A 96 -1.84 -6.35 -12.99
CA PRO A 96 -2.73 -6.11 -11.87
C PRO A 96 -1.98 -5.63 -10.62
N THR A 97 -2.69 -4.88 -9.80
CA THR A 97 -2.40 -4.70 -8.39
C THR A 97 -2.97 -5.90 -7.64
N LEU A 98 -2.13 -6.54 -6.84
CA LEU A 98 -2.53 -7.66 -5.99
C LEU A 98 -2.87 -7.13 -4.60
N LEU A 99 -4.00 -7.54 -4.04
CA LEU A 99 -4.43 -7.18 -2.69
C LEU A 99 -4.50 -8.41 -1.81
N LEU A 100 -4.04 -8.26 -0.58
CA LEU A 100 -4.13 -9.27 0.46
C LEU A 100 -4.65 -8.64 1.74
N ASP A 101 -5.71 -9.23 2.30
CA ASP A 101 -6.26 -8.76 3.57
C ASP A 101 -5.30 -9.08 4.72
N GLY A 102 -4.86 -8.04 5.41
CA GLY A 102 -3.99 -8.16 6.58
C GLY A 102 -4.66 -8.89 7.74
N GLU A 103 -6.00 -8.95 7.81
CA GLU A 103 -6.71 -9.74 8.82
C GLU A 103 -6.33 -11.22 8.74
N ALA A 104 -6.18 -11.78 7.53
CA ALA A 104 -5.72 -13.15 7.34
C ALA A 104 -4.28 -13.37 7.87
N ILE A 105 -3.42 -12.36 7.75
CA ILE A 105 -2.06 -12.41 8.30
C ILE A 105 -2.10 -12.27 9.83
N ILE A 106 -2.93 -11.37 10.34
CA ILE A 106 -3.09 -11.14 11.80
C ILE A 106 -3.60 -12.42 12.48
N GLU A 107 -4.57 -13.08 11.89
CA GLU A 107 -5.10 -14.36 12.40
C GLU A 107 -4.03 -15.46 12.41
N ALA A 108 -3.32 -15.64 11.30
CA ALA A 108 -2.34 -16.69 11.14
C ALA A 108 -1.07 -16.52 11.98
N VAL A 109 -0.59 -15.27 12.14
CA VAL A 109 0.61 -14.95 12.93
C VAL A 109 0.31 -14.76 14.40
N THR A 110 -0.89 -14.33 14.72
CA THR A 110 -1.48 -14.00 16.03
C THR A 110 -1.15 -12.58 16.52
N LEU A 111 -2.15 -11.97 17.16
CA LEU A 111 -2.01 -10.63 17.77
C LEU A 111 -0.90 -10.57 18.82
N ASP A 112 -0.72 -11.64 19.62
CA ASP A 112 0.34 -11.68 20.65
C ASP A 112 1.72 -11.45 20.02
N ILE A 113 2.01 -12.12 18.91
CA ILE A 113 3.28 -11.96 18.21
C ILE A 113 3.38 -10.56 17.59
N LEU A 114 2.36 -10.12 16.83
CA LEU A 114 2.41 -8.87 16.08
C LEU A 114 2.49 -7.63 16.97
N THR A 115 1.84 -7.64 18.12
CA THR A 115 1.90 -6.54 19.11
C THR A 115 3.22 -6.47 19.87
N ARG A 116 3.97 -7.57 19.94
CA ARG A 116 5.26 -7.67 20.64
C ARG A 116 6.45 -7.63 19.67
N ALA A 117 6.22 -7.86 18.39
CA ALA A 117 7.24 -7.82 17.35
C ALA A 117 7.76 -6.39 17.16
N ILE A 118 9.00 -6.15 17.54
CA ILE A 118 9.64 -4.84 17.40
C ILE A 118 10.42 -4.79 16.10
N PHE A 119 10.16 -3.73 15.33
CA PHE A 119 10.82 -3.40 14.08
C PHE A 119 11.42 -2.00 14.14
N LYS A 120 12.39 -1.75 13.29
CA LYS A 120 13.00 -0.43 13.10
C LYS A 120 12.98 -0.06 11.62
N PRO A 121 12.90 1.23 11.28
CA PRO A 121 13.16 1.67 9.92
C PRO A 121 14.59 1.29 9.50
N ARG A 122 14.76 0.87 8.25
CA ARG A 122 16.08 0.59 7.67
C ARG A 122 17.02 1.80 7.75
N ARG A 123 16.47 3.01 7.69
CA ARG A 123 17.22 4.26 7.83
C ARG A 123 16.62 5.12 8.94
N PRO A 124 17.47 5.78 9.74
CA PRO A 124 16.99 6.78 10.68
C PRO A 124 16.23 7.88 9.96
N ARG A 125 15.13 8.33 10.55
CA ARG A 125 14.40 9.51 10.08
C ARG A 125 14.78 10.69 10.95
N GLN A 126 15.26 11.78 10.33
CA GLN A 126 15.75 12.96 11.07
C GLN A 126 16.77 12.61 12.17
N GLY A 127 17.68 11.67 11.87
CA GLY A 127 18.72 11.23 12.80
C GLY A 127 18.23 10.33 13.94
N ARG A 128 16.94 9.96 13.98
CA ARG A 128 16.35 9.12 15.04
C ARG A 128 15.87 7.79 14.49
N VAL A 129 16.15 6.70 15.22
CA VAL A 129 15.58 5.38 14.97
C VAL A 129 14.37 5.24 15.86
N GLN A 130 13.19 5.15 15.26
CA GLN A 130 11.95 4.91 15.99
C GLN A 130 11.59 3.43 15.90
N LEU A 131 11.49 2.78 17.05
CA LEU A 131 11.00 1.40 17.12
C LEU A 131 9.48 1.37 16.95
N MET A 132 8.99 0.39 16.20
CA MET A 132 7.57 0.23 15.86
C MET A 132 7.15 -1.22 16.01
N ARG A 133 5.89 -1.43 16.29
CA ARG A 133 5.23 -2.74 16.26
C ARG A 133 4.59 -2.95 14.90
N LEU A 134 4.41 -4.21 14.50
CA LEU A 134 3.70 -4.54 13.26
C LEU A 134 2.19 -4.29 13.39
N TYR A 135 1.66 -4.42 14.60
CA TYR A 135 0.26 -4.15 14.91
C TYR A 135 0.16 -3.18 16.09
N GLU A 136 -0.56 -2.11 15.89
CA GLU A 136 -0.88 -1.13 16.93
C GLU A 136 -2.38 -0.82 16.89
N SER A 137 -3.07 -0.95 18.04
CA SER A 137 -4.46 -0.52 18.19
C SER A 137 -4.52 0.94 18.62
N GLY A 138 -5.56 1.66 18.20
CA GLY A 138 -5.82 3.05 18.54
C GLY A 138 -7.32 3.36 18.58
N SER A 139 -7.69 4.62 18.80
CA SER A 139 -9.08 5.10 18.82
C SER A 139 -9.81 4.86 17.50
N ASP A 140 -9.09 4.96 16.39
CA ASP A 140 -9.65 4.88 15.03
C ASP A 140 -9.56 3.47 14.44
N GLY A 141 -9.34 2.46 15.28
CA GLY A 141 -9.16 1.07 14.88
C GLY A 141 -7.74 0.57 15.11
N TYR A 142 -7.19 -0.15 14.16
CA TYR A 142 -5.82 -0.65 14.23
C TYR A 142 -5.01 -0.23 13.01
N CYS A 143 -3.68 -0.24 13.15
CA CYS A 143 -2.73 -0.13 12.06
C CYS A 143 -1.88 -1.41 12.02
N PHE A 144 -2.08 -2.23 11.01
CA PHE A 144 -1.16 -3.30 10.64
C PHE A 144 -0.20 -2.75 9.58
N ARG A 145 1.11 -2.99 9.76
CA ARG A 145 2.13 -2.52 8.84
C ARG A 145 3.07 -3.63 8.45
N TRP A 146 3.48 -3.63 7.19
CA TRP A 146 4.47 -4.56 6.68
C TRP A 146 5.24 -3.96 5.52
N ASP A 147 6.55 -4.15 5.55
CA ASP A 147 7.46 -3.78 4.48
C ASP A 147 8.80 -4.50 4.68
N GLU A 148 9.14 -5.43 3.80
CA GLU A 148 10.40 -6.19 3.93
C GLU A 148 11.66 -5.38 3.58
N VAL A 149 11.50 -4.22 2.90
CA VAL A 149 12.62 -3.38 2.49
C VAL A 149 12.93 -2.31 3.52
N PHE A 150 11.92 -1.60 4.01
CA PHE A 150 12.12 -0.45 4.87
C PHE A 150 11.88 -0.71 6.35
N LEU A 151 11.35 -1.88 6.71
CA LEU A 151 11.26 -2.35 8.08
C LEU A 151 12.18 -3.54 8.30
N GLN A 152 12.97 -3.49 9.35
CA GLN A 152 13.86 -4.57 9.77
C GLN A 152 13.45 -5.04 11.17
N PRO A 153 13.37 -6.37 11.41
CA PRO A 153 13.16 -6.88 12.76
C PRO A 153 14.28 -6.38 13.69
N SER A 154 13.89 -6.03 14.90
CA SER A 154 14.77 -5.50 15.94
C SER A 154 14.58 -6.22 17.28
N SER A 155 13.94 -7.39 17.25
CA SER A 155 13.76 -8.29 18.39
C SER A 155 13.59 -9.72 17.88
N ARG A 156 13.86 -10.71 18.73
CA ARG A 156 13.64 -12.13 18.42
C ARG A 156 12.17 -12.41 18.01
N ILE A 157 11.22 -11.74 18.65
CA ILE A 157 9.79 -11.86 18.28
C ILE A 157 9.58 -11.23 16.90
N GLY A 158 10.29 -10.16 16.57
CA GLY A 158 10.29 -9.57 15.23
C GLY A 158 10.77 -10.51 14.14
N ASP A 159 11.84 -11.29 14.40
CA ASP A 159 12.33 -12.31 13.47
C ASP A 159 11.29 -13.41 13.26
N ILE A 160 10.67 -13.90 14.35
CA ILE A 160 9.61 -14.90 14.30
C ILE A 160 8.40 -14.38 13.51
N ALA A 161 7.98 -13.15 13.75
CA ALA A 161 6.88 -12.52 13.01
C ALA A 161 7.20 -12.43 11.52
N SER A 162 8.40 -11.97 11.17
CA SER A 162 8.87 -11.86 9.78
C SER A 162 8.81 -13.21 9.07
N GLN A 163 9.37 -14.26 9.68
CA GLN A 163 9.34 -15.61 9.13
C GLN A 163 7.90 -16.10 8.88
N ARG A 164 7.03 -15.97 9.88
CA ARG A 164 5.63 -16.42 9.77
C ARG A 164 4.84 -15.66 8.71
N ILE A 165 5.05 -14.35 8.58
CA ILE A 165 4.43 -13.53 7.52
C ILE A 165 4.85 -14.03 6.14
N HIS A 166 6.14 -14.25 5.91
CA HIS A 166 6.64 -14.79 4.64
C HIS A 166 6.08 -16.20 4.34
N GLU A 167 5.90 -17.05 5.35
CA GLU A 167 5.26 -18.35 5.20
C GLU A 167 3.79 -18.22 4.79
N GLN A 168 3.08 -17.22 5.33
CA GLN A 168 1.68 -16.96 4.94
C GLN A 168 1.57 -16.42 3.52
N PHE A 169 2.45 -15.54 3.07
CA PHE A 169 2.44 -15.05 1.68
C PHE A 169 2.52 -16.18 0.64
N LYS A 170 3.21 -17.29 0.97
CA LYS A 170 3.28 -18.48 0.10
C LYS A 170 1.97 -19.27 0.01
N LYS A 171 1.08 -19.10 0.99
CA LYS A 171 -0.20 -19.84 1.12
C LYS A 171 -1.40 -19.01 0.70
N CYS A 172 -1.26 -17.70 0.67
CA CYS A 172 -2.36 -16.77 0.36
C CYS A 172 -2.67 -16.74 -1.13
N ASN A 173 -3.96 -16.58 -1.43
CA ASN A 173 -4.45 -16.32 -2.78
C ASN A 173 -4.89 -14.84 -2.85
N PRO A 174 -4.06 -13.93 -3.41
CA PRO A 174 -4.38 -12.52 -3.44
C PRO A 174 -5.48 -12.21 -4.45
N LEU A 175 -6.28 -11.19 -4.14
CA LEU A 175 -7.19 -10.61 -5.09
C LEU A 175 -6.41 -9.82 -6.15
N SER A 176 -6.74 -10.03 -7.41
CA SER A 176 -6.11 -9.37 -8.56
C SER A 176 -7.02 -8.30 -9.12
N ILE A 177 -6.58 -7.04 -9.13
CA ILE A 177 -7.31 -5.88 -9.66
C ILE A 177 -6.48 -5.19 -10.74
N ALA A 178 -6.95 -5.23 -11.99
CA ALA A 178 -6.32 -4.50 -13.08
C ALA A 178 -6.88 -3.07 -13.15
N LEU A 179 -5.97 -2.10 -13.05
CA LEU A 179 -6.23 -0.69 -13.36
C LEU A 179 -5.85 -0.51 -14.84
N GLU A 180 -6.80 -0.76 -15.75
CA GLU A 180 -6.53 -0.85 -17.19
C GLU A 180 -7.02 0.35 -17.99
N ARG A 181 -8.12 0.97 -17.54
CA ARG A 181 -8.74 2.09 -18.25
C ARG A 181 -8.53 3.40 -17.53
N SER A 182 -8.42 4.48 -18.28
CA SER A 182 -8.35 5.82 -17.69
C SER A 182 -9.54 6.07 -16.78
N GLY A 183 -9.27 6.49 -15.53
CA GLY A 183 -10.29 6.69 -14.51
C GLY A 183 -10.54 5.49 -13.61
N ASP A 184 -10.07 4.28 -13.92
CA ASP A 184 -10.12 3.16 -12.97
C ASP A 184 -9.50 3.60 -11.64
N THR A 185 -10.29 3.52 -10.58
CA THR A 185 -9.92 4.06 -9.26
C THR A 185 -10.02 2.96 -8.20
N LEU A 186 -8.91 2.71 -7.53
CA LEU A 186 -8.77 1.77 -6.43
C LEU A 186 -8.40 2.53 -5.16
N LEU A 187 -9.27 2.46 -4.16
CA LEU A 187 -9.04 2.98 -2.82
C LEU A 187 -8.75 1.82 -1.86
N ILE A 188 -7.70 1.92 -1.06
CA ILE A 188 -7.20 0.86 -0.18
C ILE A 188 -7.10 1.40 1.25
N ASP A 189 -7.60 0.68 2.25
CA ASP A 189 -7.25 0.91 3.66
C ASP A 189 -5.83 0.37 3.90
N ASN A 190 -4.86 1.25 3.85
CA ASN A 190 -3.44 0.96 3.98
C ASN A 190 -3.04 0.48 5.39
N TRP A 191 -3.93 0.62 6.38
CA TRP A 191 -3.73 0.08 7.72
C TRP A 191 -4.20 -1.39 7.84
N ARG A 192 -4.99 -1.86 6.87
CA ARG A 192 -5.53 -3.23 6.82
C ARG A 192 -4.94 -4.04 5.67
N MET A 193 -4.93 -3.49 4.46
CA MET A 193 -4.61 -4.22 3.24
C MET A 193 -3.15 -4.11 2.86
N LEU A 194 -2.54 -5.25 2.55
CA LEU A 194 -1.27 -5.27 1.83
C LEU A 194 -1.54 -5.24 0.33
N HIS A 195 -0.64 -4.61 -0.40
CA HIS A 195 -0.71 -4.59 -1.85
C HIS A 195 0.65 -4.90 -2.48
N ALA A 196 0.60 -5.46 -3.69
CA ALA A 196 1.75 -5.82 -4.48
C ALA A 196 1.50 -5.48 -5.95
N ARG A 197 2.54 -5.46 -6.77
CA ARG A 197 2.42 -5.23 -8.20
C ARG A 197 3.04 -6.38 -8.97
N SER A 198 2.31 -6.89 -9.96
CA SER A 198 2.84 -7.87 -10.91
C SER A 198 4.04 -7.30 -11.69
N PRO A 199 4.93 -8.14 -12.22
CA PRO A 199 5.98 -7.67 -13.12
C PRO A 199 5.43 -6.85 -14.27
N ILE A 200 6.22 -5.93 -14.79
CA ILE A 200 5.87 -5.10 -15.95
C ILE A 200 6.54 -5.73 -17.19
N PRO A 201 5.76 -6.28 -18.13
CA PRO A 201 6.29 -6.82 -19.37
C PRO A 201 6.89 -5.73 -20.26
N ALA A 202 7.75 -6.14 -21.19
CA ALA A 202 8.24 -5.25 -22.26
C ALA A 202 7.06 -4.71 -23.10
N GLY A 203 7.17 -3.45 -23.53
CA GLY A 203 6.11 -2.77 -24.27
C GLY A 203 5.00 -2.18 -23.40
N ARG A 204 5.22 -2.09 -22.08
CA ARG A 204 4.30 -1.48 -21.10
C ARG A 204 4.96 -0.34 -20.32
N GLU A 205 6.00 0.26 -20.88
CA GLU A 205 6.81 1.29 -20.22
C GLU A 205 6.05 2.62 -20.07
N ASP A 206 5.01 2.84 -20.85
CA ASP A 206 4.11 4.00 -20.79
C ASP A 206 2.99 3.87 -19.74
N ARG A 207 2.94 2.73 -19.02
CA ARG A 207 1.98 2.57 -17.91
C ARG A 207 2.13 3.72 -16.91
N LYS A 208 1.00 4.35 -16.57
CA LYS A 208 0.96 5.46 -15.64
C LYS A 208 -0.23 5.32 -14.69
N ILE A 209 0.05 5.12 -13.42
CA ILE A 209 -0.92 5.18 -12.33
C ILE A 209 -0.58 6.39 -11.47
N GLN A 210 -1.57 7.12 -11.03
CA GLN A 210 -1.41 8.20 -10.06
C GLN A 210 -1.78 7.72 -8.67
N ARG A 211 -0.99 8.13 -7.68
CA ARG A 211 -1.18 7.82 -6.27
C ARG A 211 -1.45 9.07 -5.48
N VAL A 212 -2.46 9.00 -4.60
CA VAL A 212 -2.76 10.03 -3.60
C VAL A 212 -2.98 9.35 -2.26
N TYR A 213 -2.47 9.93 -1.20
CA TYR A 213 -2.78 9.48 0.16
C TYR A 213 -3.90 10.33 0.76
N LEU A 214 -4.79 9.66 1.52
CA LEU A 214 -5.86 10.32 2.25
C LEU A 214 -5.75 9.98 3.74
N GLU A 215 -6.07 10.94 4.60
CA GLU A 215 -6.08 10.75 6.06
C GLU A 215 -7.43 10.20 6.52
N ASN A 216 -8.52 10.71 5.97
CA ASN A 216 -9.88 10.29 6.27
C ASN A 216 -10.75 10.26 5.01
N LEU A 217 -11.95 9.65 5.13
CA LEU A 217 -12.97 9.58 4.08
C LEU A 217 -14.24 10.34 4.52
N HIS A 218 -14.87 11.01 3.54
CA HIS A 218 -16.12 11.75 3.75
C HIS A 218 -17.32 10.84 3.98
#